data_823b26ba4e2b112534da45c4d52a0e0e
#
_entry.id   823b26ba4e2b112534da45c4d52a0e0e
#
_cell.length_a   1.000
_cell.length_b   1.000
_cell.length_c   1.000
_cell.angle_alpha   90.00
_cell.angle_beta   90.00
_cell.angle_gamma   90.00
#
_symmetry.space_group_name_H-M   'P 1'
#
loop_
_entity.id
_entity.type
_entity.pdbx_description
1 polymer ?
#
loop_
_entity_poly.entity_id
_entity_poly.type
_entity_poly.pdbx_seq_one_letter_code
_entity_poly.pdbx_strand_id
1 'polypeptide(L)'
;MNKTPTTLIIMDGFGLAPAADDNAVTLAKTPVLDKLFKEYAHTTLSASGLDVGLPAGQMGNSEVGHTNIGGGRVVFQDLPRISRAIEDGSFFRNEAYNKAMDDCLAKGTSLHLYGLLSDGGVHSHIEHLFALLQMAKDKGLTKVYIHCFLDGRDVSPTSGKGFVQELQDKCAQLGVGRIATVMGRYYAMDRDKRWERVQMAYDAMVYGEGHHNSDPVAAVAASYADGVTDEFVEPVVIDGDGTISDNDSIIFFNYRPDRAREITRAIVDPDFDGFQREFFPTTYVCNTEYDASMPNVLVAWPRIAVKNGLGEYLSSMGMTQLRIAETEKYAHVTFFFNGGVEKQYPGEDRVLVPSPKVATYDLQPEMSAFEVCDKCVERIESGAYDVIILNFANCDMVGHTGVLEAAVKAVETVDTCVGKVVDATLKMGGIAMVTADHGNAEDMKQPDGSPMTAHTTNLVPFILCGAGTELRPGRLADIAPTILDVMGLACPEEMDGKTLIVK
;
A
#
# COMPACT_ATOMS: atom_id res chain seq x y z
N MET A 1 17.48 10.15 36.58
CA MET A 1 16.13 10.69 36.82
C MET A 1 15.17 9.78 36.10
N ASN A 2 14.04 9.43 36.69
CA ASN A 2 12.99 8.70 36.02
C ASN A 2 12.41 9.59 34.92
N LYS A 3 12.16 9.02 33.76
CA LYS A 3 11.57 9.72 32.62
C LYS A 3 10.05 9.75 32.76
N THR A 4 9.45 10.78 32.19
CA THR A 4 7.99 10.93 32.11
C THR A 4 7.56 10.40 30.74
N PRO A 5 6.91 9.24 30.66
CA PRO A 5 6.65 8.58 29.38
C PRO A 5 5.49 9.20 28.61
N THR A 6 5.62 9.29 27.28
CA THR A 6 4.49 9.43 26.37
C THR A 6 4.18 8.07 25.76
N THR A 7 3.00 7.53 26.03
CA THR A 7 2.62 6.18 25.60
C THR A 7 1.54 6.24 24.54
N LEU A 8 1.81 5.69 23.36
CA LEU A 8 0.82 5.45 22.31
C LEU A 8 0.35 3.99 22.39
N ILE A 9 -0.95 3.81 22.55
CA ILE A 9 -1.62 2.51 22.61
C ILE A 9 -2.47 2.38 21.35
N ILE A 10 -2.16 1.40 20.51
CA ILE A 10 -2.88 1.10 19.27
C ILE A 10 -3.72 -0.16 19.50
N MET A 11 -5.04 0.00 19.46
CA MET A 11 -6.02 -1.09 19.49
C MET A 11 -6.28 -1.53 18.04
N ASP A 12 -5.44 -2.42 17.52
CA ASP A 12 -5.47 -2.84 16.12
C ASP A 12 -6.87 -3.34 15.72
N GLY A 13 -7.43 -2.77 14.63
CA GLY A 13 -8.74 -3.17 14.14
C GLY A 13 -9.95 -2.65 14.93
N PHE A 14 -9.79 -1.64 15.79
CA PHE A 14 -10.87 -1.05 16.59
C PHE A 14 -11.45 0.19 15.89
N GLY A 15 -12.48 0.00 15.07
CA GLY A 15 -13.19 1.09 14.40
C GLY A 15 -14.40 1.60 15.21
N LEU A 16 -14.97 2.71 14.74
CA LEU A 16 -16.16 3.33 15.32
C LEU A 16 -17.33 3.25 14.34
N ALA A 17 -18.41 2.58 14.76
CA ALA A 17 -19.67 2.50 14.04
C ALA A 17 -20.87 2.61 14.99
N PRO A 18 -22.07 2.92 14.49
CA PRO A 18 -23.28 2.91 15.32
C PRO A 18 -23.49 1.55 15.98
N ALA A 19 -24.18 1.55 17.14
CA ALA A 19 -24.52 0.33 17.82
C ALA A 19 -25.43 -0.57 16.96
N ALA A 20 -25.02 -1.84 16.82
CA ALA A 20 -25.70 -2.85 16.02
C ALA A 20 -25.48 -4.24 16.63
N ASP A 21 -26.27 -5.22 16.21
CA ASP A 21 -26.18 -6.61 16.69
C ASP A 21 -25.01 -7.40 16.10
N ASP A 22 -24.26 -6.79 15.22
CA ASP A 22 -23.03 -7.29 14.59
C ASP A 22 -21.78 -6.44 14.90
N ASN A 23 -21.92 -5.42 15.75
CA ASN A 23 -20.82 -4.53 16.14
C ASN A 23 -20.21 -5.03 17.47
N ALA A 24 -19.10 -5.77 17.39
CA ALA A 24 -18.44 -6.33 18.57
C ALA A 24 -17.94 -5.25 19.54
N VAL A 25 -17.57 -4.05 19.02
CA VAL A 25 -17.10 -2.93 19.84
C VAL A 25 -18.22 -2.41 20.75
N THR A 26 -19.43 -2.24 20.22
CA THR A 26 -20.57 -1.73 21.01
C THR A 26 -21.30 -2.80 21.82
N LEU A 27 -21.12 -4.06 21.49
CA LEU A 27 -21.66 -5.21 22.25
C LEU A 27 -20.78 -5.57 23.44
N ALA A 28 -19.49 -5.28 23.38
CA ALA A 28 -18.55 -5.57 24.45
C ALA A 28 -18.76 -4.67 25.66
N LYS A 29 -18.45 -5.20 26.84
CA LYS A 29 -18.40 -4.40 28.08
C LYS A 29 -17.06 -3.71 28.18
N THR A 30 -17.04 -2.41 27.97
CA THR A 30 -15.85 -1.57 27.91
C THR A 30 -15.81 -0.46 28.95
N PRO A 31 -15.91 -0.79 30.27
CA PRO A 31 -16.01 0.22 31.32
C PRO A 31 -14.80 1.17 31.38
N VAL A 32 -13.64 0.72 30.94
CA VAL A 32 -12.43 1.56 30.89
C VAL A 32 -12.53 2.55 29.74
N LEU A 33 -12.77 2.11 28.52
CA LEU A 33 -12.92 2.99 27.37
C LEU A 33 -14.09 3.97 27.55
N ASP A 34 -15.22 3.51 28.11
CA ASP A 34 -16.37 4.37 28.44
C ASP A 34 -15.97 5.51 29.39
N LYS A 35 -15.14 5.18 30.40
CA LYS A 35 -14.58 6.17 31.33
C LYS A 35 -13.63 7.11 30.62
N LEU A 36 -12.72 6.60 29.81
CA LEU A 36 -11.73 7.42 29.09
C LEU A 36 -12.43 8.41 28.13
N PHE A 37 -13.42 7.96 27.36
CA PHE A 37 -14.22 8.84 26.51
C PHE A 37 -15.00 9.92 27.28
N LYS A 38 -15.40 9.62 28.51
CA LYS A 38 -16.12 10.58 29.34
C LYS A 38 -15.22 11.61 30.02
N GLU A 39 -14.03 11.21 30.43
CA GLU A 39 -13.15 12.00 31.32
C GLU A 39 -12.07 12.77 30.56
N TYR A 40 -11.69 12.32 29.34
CA TYR A 40 -10.58 12.89 28.59
C TYR A 40 -10.99 13.44 27.23
N ALA A 41 -10.17 14.36 26.73
CA ALA A 41 -10.33 14.89 25.38
C ALA A 41 -10.19 13.76 24.35
N HIS A 42 -11.13 13.69 23.43
CA HIS A 42 -11.13 12.69 22.37
C HIS A 42 -11.63 13.25 21.04
N THR A 43 -11.27 12.56 19.98
CA THR A 43 -11.69 12.86 18.62
C THR A 43 -11.69 11.60 17.77
N THR A 44 -11.95 11.74 16.47
CA THR A 44 -11.90 10.65 15.50
C THR A 44 -10.84 10.91 14.43
N LEU A 45 -10.24 9.84 13.93
CA LEU A 45 -9.26 9.89 12.85
C LEU A 45 -9.73 9.10 11.63
N SER A 46 -9.45 9.64 10.45
CA SER A 46 -9.55 8.88 9.21
C SER A 46 -8.38 7.89 9.10
N ALA A 47 -8.72 6.64 8.82
CA ALA A 47 -7.78 5.51 8.74
C ALA A 47 -7.91 4.73 7.41
N SER A 48 -8.51 5.33 6.37
CA SER A 48 -8.79 4.68 5.10
C SER A 48 -8.63 5.64 3.91
N GLY A 49 -8.63 5.10 2.70
CA GLY A 49 -8.60 5.87 1.47
C GLY A 49 -7.43 6.85 1.37
N LEU A 50 -7.65 7.98 0.74
CA LEU A 50 -6.60 8.98 0.46
C LEU A 50 -5.93 9.55 1.71
N ASP A 51 -6.61 9.57 2.85
CA ASP A 51 -6.06 10.09 4.11
C ASP A 51 -4.95 9.23 4.70
N VAL A 52 -4.81 8.00 4.20
CA VAL A 52 -3.70 7.08 4.54
C VAL A 52 -2.87 6.68 3.32
N GLY A 53 -3.10 7.32 2.17
CA GLY A 53 -2.34 7.07 0.94
C GLY A 53 -2.80 5.85 0.14
N LEU A 54 -4.02 5.38 0.36
CA LEU A 54 -4.70 4.34 -0.41
C LEU A 54 -5.65 4.96 -1.43
N PRO A 55 -6.11 4.22 -2.45
CA PRO A 55 -7.19 4.67 -3.33
C PRO A 55 -8.45 5.10 -2.55
N ALA A 56 -9.21 6.05 -3.12
CA ALA A 56 -10.45 6.52 -2.50
C ALA A 56 -11.41 5.34 -2.23
N GLY A 57 -11.98 5.30 -1.01
CA GLY A 57 -12.91 4.24 -0.59
C GLY A 57 -12.25 2.90 -0.24
N GLN A 58 -10.95 2.76 -0.36
CA GLN A 58 -10.25 1.53 0.05
C GLN A 58 -10.07 1.51 1.57
N MET A 59 -10.41 0.40 2.21
CA MET A 59 -10.20 0.16 3.64
C MET A 59 -8.71 0.22 4.01
N GLY A 60 -8.41 0.76 5.20
CA GLY A 60 -7.07 0.74 5.77
C GLY A 60 -6.56 -0.66 6.09
N ASN A 61 -5.31 -0.75 6.48
CA ASN A 61 -4.69 -1.96 7.00
C ASN A 61 -3.55 -1.60 7.94
N SER A 62 -3.07 -2.58 8.71
CA SER A 62 -2.06 -2.35 9.75
C SER A 62 -0.72 -1.85 9.19
N GLU A 63 -0.29 -2.32 8.03
CA GLU A 63 0.97 -1.89 7.39
C GLU A 63 0.92 -0.40 7.05
N VAL A 64 -0.12 0.02 6.35
CA VAL A 64 -0.34 1.41 5.95
C VAL A 64 -0.60 2.29 7.17
N GLY A 65 -1.46 1.84 8.11
CA GLY A 65 -1.78 2.57 9.32
C GLY A 65 -0.55 2.90 10.15
N HIS A 66 0.26 1.88 10.49
CA HIS A 66 1.48 2.06 11.29
C HIS A 66 2.54 2.89 10.56
N THR A 67 2.65 2.74 9.21
CA THR A 67 3.57 3.56 8.40
C THR A 67 3.19 5.04 8.46
N ASN A 68 1.90 5.37 8.36
CA ASN A 68 1.43 6.76 8.45
C ASN A 68 1.60 7.33 9.87
N ILE A 69 1.26 6.56 10.92
CA ILE A 69 1.43 6.95 12.31
C ILE A 69 2.92 7.26 12.58
N GLY A 70 3.81 6.32 12.26
CA GLY A 70 5.24 6.48 12.52
C GLY A 70 5.91 7.52 11.62
N GLY A 71 5.45 7.66 10.38
CA GLY A 71 5.95 8.62 9.41
C GLY A 71 5.55 10.07 9.70
N GLY A 72 4.45 10.30 10.43
CA GLY A 72 3.88 11.63 10.66
C GLY A 72 3.45 12.31 9.36
N ARG A 73 3.18 11.54 8.33
CA ARG A 73 2.78 12.00 6.98
C ARG A 73 1.96 10.96 6.27
N VAL A 74 1.20 11.37 5.25
CA VAL A 74 0.54 10.42 4.35
C VAL A 74 1.57 9.79 3.42
N VAL A 75 1.76 8.47 3.56
CA VAL A 75 2.66 7.69 2.70
C VAL A 75 1.81 7.04 1.60
N PHE A 76 1.78 7.70 0.45
CA PHE A 76 0.97 7.23 -0.69
C PHE A 76 1.51 5.93 -1.26
N GLN A 77 0.62 4.95 -1.46
CA GLN A 77 0.88 3.77 -2.27
C GLN A 77 1.04 4.17 -3.76
N ASP A 78 1.62 3.29 -4.57
CA ASP A 78 2.01 3.64 -5.94
C ASP A 78 0.83 4.15 -6.79
N LEU A 79 -0.34 3.51 -6.75
CA LEU A 79 -1.50 3.95 -7.52
C LEU A 79 -1.92 5.40 -7.21
N PRO A 80 -2.30 5.77 -5.97
CA PRO A 80 -2.69 7.14 -5.68
C PRO A 80 -1.52 8.14 -5.79
N ARG A 81 -0.27 7.71 -5.57
CA ARG A 81 0.92 8.53 -5.75
C ARG A 81 1.08 8.97 -7.21
N ILE A 82 0.99 8.03 -8.15
CA ILE A 82 1.12 8.31 -9.58
C ILE A 82 -0.07 9.10 -10.09
N SER A 83 -1.30 8.75 -9.66
CA SER A 83 -2.51 9.47 -10.04
C SER A 83 -2.47 10.95 -9.59
N ARG A 84 -2.05 11.23 -8.35
CA ARG A 84 -1.84 12.60 -7.88
C ARG A 84 -0.78 13.36 -8.68
N ALA A 85 0.30 12.68 -9.07
CA ALA A 85 1.34 13.29 -9.89
C ALA A 85 0.82 13.67 -11.29
N ILE A 86 -0.16 12.95 -11.82
CA ILE A 86 -0.86 13.34 -13.05
C ILE A 86 -1.70 14.60 -12.81
N GLU A 87 -2.47 14.64 -11.72
CA GLU A 87 -3.32 15.77 -11.34
C GLU A 87 -2.53 17.07 -11.11
N ASP A 88 -1.39 17.00 -10.41
CA ASP A 88 -0.55 18.17 -10.10
C ASP A 88 0.47 18.49 -11.20
N GLY A 89 0.55 17.67 -12.24
CA GLY A 89 1.44 17.84 -13.40
C GLY A 89 2.90 17.43 -13.15
N SER A 90 3.26 16.90 -11.98
CA SER A 90 4.61 16.42 -11.70
C SER A 90 4.96 15.14 -12.48
N PHE A 91 3.96 14.34 -12.85
CA PHE A 91 4.11 13.17 -13.73
C PHE A 91 4.85 13.52 -15.03
N PHE A 92 4.49 14.65 -15.66
CA PHE A 92 5.07 15.10 -16.93
C PHE A 92 6.50 15.63 -16.80
N ARG A 93 7.01 15.79 -15.58
CA ARG A 93 8.40 16.15 -15.27
C ARG A 93 9.25 14.96 -14.84
N ASN A 94 8.69 13.73 -14.83
CA ASN A 94 9.41 12.53 -14.42
C ASN A 94 10.64 12.30 -15.30
N GLU A 95 11.82 12.23 -14.69
CA GLU A 95 13.12 12.19 -15.40
C GLU A 95 13.27 10.92 -16.26
N ALA A 96 12.83 9.75 -15.75
CA ALA A 96 12.96 8.49 -16.47
C ALA A 96 12.06 8.46 -17.72
N TYR A 97 10.82 8.93 -17.62
CA TYR A 97 9.93 9.03 -18.78
C TYR A 97 10.46 10.03 -19.81
N ASN A 98 10.92 11.21 -19.34
CA ASN A 98 11.51 12.20 -20.22
C ASN A 98 12.73 11.63 -20.94
N LYS A 99 13.63 10.93 -20.22
CA LYS A 99 14.82 10.31 -20.80
C LYS A 99 14.48 9.32 -21.90
N ALA A 100 13.50 8.41 -21.68
CA ALA A 100 13.08 7.43 -22.67
C ALA A 100 12.52 8.10 -23.91
N MET A 101 11.68 9.11 -23.76
CA MET A 101 11.05 9.81 -24.88
C MET A 101 12.04 10.68 -25.66
N ASP A 102 12.98 11.36 -24.95
CA ASP A 102 14.02 12.18 -25.56
C ASP A 102 15.02 11.31 -26.35
N ASP A 103 15.32 10.10 -25.86
CA ASP A 103 16.15 9.13 -26.58
C ASP A 103 15.51 8.72 -27.92
N CYS A 104 14.20 8.49 -27.94
CA CYS A 104 13.46 8.20 -29.20
C CYS A 104 13.57 9.36 -30.18
N LEU A 105 13.39 10.59 -29.72
CA LEU A 105 13.51 11.77 -30.59
C LEU A 105 14.93 11.95 -31.14
N ALA A 106 15.94 11.77 -30.26
CA ALA A 106 17.34 11.94 -30.64
C ALA A 106 17.82 10.86 -31.64
N LYS A 107 17.36 9.63 -31.48
CA LYS A 107 17.77 8.48 -32.30
C LYS A 107 16.84 8.22 -33.50
N GLY A 108 15.63 8.79 -33.52
CA GLY A 108 14.60 8.51 -34.52
C GLY A 108 13.96 7.12 -34.36
N THR A 109 14.05 6.52 -33.15
CA THR A 109 13.55 5.20 -32.81
C THR A 109 12.13 5.25 -32.24
N SER A 110 11.57 4.10 -31.85
CA SER A 110 10.20 3.97 -31.39
C SER A 110 10.09 4.00 -29.86
N LEU A 111 8.96 4.50 -29.38
CA LEU A 111 8.55 4.36 -27.97
C LEU A 111 7.54 3.21 -27.87
N HIS A 112 7.81 2.26 -27.01
CA HIS A 112 6.92 1.17 -26.66
C HIS A 112 6.36 1.35 -25.25
N LEU A 113 5.03 1.30 -25.12
CA LEU A 113 4.31 1.34 -23.86
C LEU A 113 3.64 -0.01 -23.66
N TYR A 114 3.92 -0.70 -22.57
CA TYR A 114 3.24 -1.94 -22.28
C TYR A 114 2.88 -2.13 -20.81
N GLY A 115 1.89 -2.94 -20.56
CA GLY A 115 1.39 -3.23 -19.21
C GLY A 115 -0.04 -3.74 -19.23
N LEU A 116 -0.56 -4.00 -18.03
CA LEU A 116 -1.91 -4.50 -17.83
C LEU A 116 -2.94 -3.40 -18.13
N LEU A 117 -3.80 -3.66 -19.11
CA LEU A 117 -4.79 -2.71 -19.62
C LEU A 117 -6.13 -2.88 -18.90
N SER A 118 -6.29 -2.26 -17.76
CA SER A 118 -7.55 -2.21 -17.00
C SER A 118 -7.57 -1.03 -16.02
N ASP A 119 -8.71 -0.80 -15.40
CA ASP A 119 -8.93 0.12 -14.29
C ASP A 119 -8.93 -0.57 -12.91
N GLY A 120 -8.59 -1.86 -12.86
CA GLY A 120 -8.61 -2.66 -11.62
C GLY A 120 -7.65 -2.18 -10.52
N GLY A 121 -6.63 -1.41 -10.86
CA GLY A 121 -5.79 -0.71 -9.89
C GLY A 121 -4.87 -1.61 -9.04
N VAL A 122 -4.72 -2.90 -9.38
CA VAL A 122 -3.86 -3.84 -8.64
C VAL A 122 -2.42 -3.82 -9.14
N HIS A 123 -2.21 -3.85 -10.45
CA HIS A 123 -0.90 -3.86 -11.08
C HIS A 123 -0.58 -2.58 -11.85
N SER A 124 -1.60 -1.93 -12.37
CA SER A 124 -1.54 -0.78 -13.26
C SER A 124 -2.87 -0.02 -13.22
N HIS A 125 -2.95 1.10 -13.92
CA HIS A 125 -4.20 1.79 -14.18
C HIS A 125 -4.18 2.40 -15.58
N ILE A 126 -5.28 2.26 -16.33
CA ILE A 126 -5.39 2.74 -17.71
C ILE A 126 -5.13 4.24 -17.86
N GLU A 127 -5.54 5.06 -16.87
CA GLU A 127 -5.28 6.50 -16.86
C GLU A 127 -3.79 6.85 -16.83
N HIS A 128 -2.94 6.00 -16.25
CA HIS A 128 -1.49 6.21 -16.28
C HIS A 128 -0.92 6.02 -17.70
N LEU A 129 -1.46 5.04 -18.45
CA LEU A 129 -1.13 4.89 -19.86
C LEU A 129 -1.60 6.10 -20.68
N PHE A 130 -2.80 6.61 -20.41
CA PHE A 130 -3.31 7.81 -21.10
C PHE A 130 -2.44 9.04 -20.83
N ALA A 131 -1.92 9.20 -19.61
CA ALA A 131 -0.97 10.25 -19.29
C ALA A 131 0.37 10.11 -20.03
N LEU A 132 0.89 8.87 -20.19
CA LEU A 132 2.09 8.61 -21.01
C LEU A 132 1.86 8.94 -22.48
N LEU A 133 0.69 8.61 -23.03
CA LEU A 133 0.31 8.97 -24.40
C LEU A 133 0.21 10.50 -24.57
N GLN A 134 -0.38 11.20 -23.61
CA GLN A 134 -0.40 12.67 -23.63
C GLN A 134 1.01 13.26 -23.61
N MET A 135 1.89 12.71 -22.77
CA MET A 135 3.30 13.14 -22.69
C MET A 135 4.03 12.89 -24.03
N ALA A 136 3.81 11.74 -24.66
CA ALA A 136 4.39 11.42 -25.97
C ALA A 136 3.92 12.38 -27.06
N LYS A 137 2.61 12.74 -27.07
CA LYS A 137 2.04 13.75 -27.94
C LYS A 137 2.70 15.11 -27.73
N ASP A 138 2.80 15.56 -26.49
CA ASP A 138 3.32 16.90 -26.16
C ASP A 138 4.80 17.04 -26.55
N LYS A 139 5.55 15.94 -26.51
CA LYS A 139 6.93 15.86 -27.02
C LYS A 139 7.03 15.73 -28.54
N GLY A 140 5.94 15.50 -29.24
CA GLY A 140 5.93 15.35 -30.70
C GLY A 140 6.41 14.00 -31.23
N LEU A 141 6.32 12.94 -30.41
CA LEU A 141 6.63 11.57 -30.83
C LEU A 141 5.58 11.09 -31.84
N THR A 142 6.01 10.40 -32.91
CA THR A 142 5.15 9.86 -33.96
C THR A 142 5.17 8.33 -34.03
N LYS A 143 6.24 7.71 -33.54
CA LYS A 143 6.40 6.25 -33.47
C LYS A 143 6.16 5.79 -32.05
N VAL A 144 4.89 5.61 -31.67
CA VAL A 144 4.47 5.16 -30.34
C VAL A 144 3.61 3.92 -30.50
N TYR A 145 4.04 2.83 -29.91
CA TYR A 145 3.39 1.52 -30.01
C TYR A 145 2.97 1.03 -28.63
N ILE A 146 1.78 0.41 -28.54
CA ILE A 146 1.24 -0.10 -27.29
C ILE A 146 1.10 -1.62 -27.38
N HIS A 147 1.61 -2.33 -26.37
CA HIS A 147 1.42 -3.76 -26.19
C HIS A 147 0.48 -3.98 -25.02
N CYS A 148 -0.76 -4.38 -25.30
CA CYS A 148 -1.84 -4.49 -24.33
C CYS A 148 -1.81 -5.86 -23.66
N PHE A 149 -1.66 -5.90 -22.33
CA PHE A 149 -1.88 -7.11 -21.53
C PHE A 149 -3.29 -7.06 -20.96
N LEU A 150 -4.14 -8.05 -21.30
CA LEU A 150 -5.51 -8.11 -20.83
C LEU A 150 -5.58 -8.76 -19.45
N ASP A 151 -6.50 -8.26 -18.62
CA ASP A 151 -6.58 -8.60 -17.20
C ASP A 151 -7.41 -9.87 -16.93
N GLY A 152 -8.70 -9.74 -16.80
CA GLY A 152 -9.63 -10.83 -16.53
C GLY A 152 -9.56 -11.46 -15.13
N ARG A 153 -8.73 -10.90 -14.22
CA ARG A 153 -8.61 -11.35 -12.81
C ARG A 153 -8.97 -10.26 -11.81
N ASP A 154 -8.45 -9.06 -12.03
CA ASP A 154 -8.66 -7.92 -11.15
C ASP A 154 -9.92 -7.13 -11.58
N VAL A 155 -10.41 -7.41 -12.78
CA VAL A 155 -11.67 -6.93 -13.36
C VAL A 155 -12.44 -8.09 -14.01
N SER A 156 -13.64 -7.83 -14.55
CA SER A 156 -14.45 -8.85 -15.22
C SER A 156 -13.67 -9.58 -16.33
N PRO A 157 -13.81 -10.91 -16.46
CA PRO A 157 -13.06 -11.73 -17.43
C PRO A 157 -13.27 -11.38 -18.90
N THR A 158 -14.24 -10.52 -19.22
CA THR A 158 -14.58 -10.12 -20.60
C THR A 158 -14.64 -8.60 -20.77
N SER A 159 -14.03 -7.84 -19.86
CA SER A 159 -13.97 -6.38 -19.93
C SER A 159 -12.87 -5.85 -20.84
N GLY A 160 -11.86 -6.66 -21.16
CA GLY A 160 -10.69 -6.27 -21.95
C GLY A 160 -11.03 -5.70 -23.32
N LYS A 161 -12.06 -6.23 -24.00
CA LYS A 161 -12.53 -5.65 -25.25
C LYS A 161 -12.93 -4.18 -25.12
N GLY A 162 -13.58 -3.81 -24.00
CA GLY A 162 -13.96 -2.43 -23.69
C GLY A 162 -12.74 -1.54 -23.51
N PHE A 163 -11.76 -1.99 -22.74
CA PHE A 163 -10.51 -1.24 -22.50
C PHE A 163 -9.67 -1.06 -23.75
N VAL A 164 -9.63 -2.08 -24.65
CA VAL A 164 -8.95 -1.97 -25.94
C VAL A 164 -9.64 -0.93 -26.83
N GLN A 165 -10.97 -0.90 -26.86
CA GLN A 165 -11.72 0.13 -27.59
C GLN A 165 -11.45 1.52 -27.02
N GLU A 166 -11.49 1.69 -25.71
CA GLU A 166 -11.22 2.95 -25.04
C GLU A 166 -9.81 3.48 -25.34
N LEU A 167 -8.80 2.59 -25.32
CA LEU A 167 -7.43 2.92 -25.70
C LEU A 167 -7.35 3.35 -27.18
N GLN A 168 -8.01 2.65 -28.08
CA GLN A 168 -8.05 2.97 -29.51
C GLN A 168 -8.66 4.35 -29.74
N ASP A 169 -9.77 4.66 -29.07
CA ASP A 169 -10.43 5.96 -29.12
C ASP A 169 -9.53 7.06 -28.56
N LYS A 170 -8.82 6.79 -27.46
CA LYS A 170 -7.84 7.72 -26.89
C LYS A 170 -6.68 8.02 -27.81
N CYS A 171 -6.12 7.01 -28.46
CA CYS A 171 -5.06 7.18 -29.46
C CYS A 171 -5.54 8.02 -30.63
N ALA A 172 -6.76 7.78 -31.12
CA ALA A 172 -7.36 8.57 -32.18
C ALA A 172 -7.59 10.03 -31.76
N GLN A 173 -8.09 10.27 -30.55
CA GLN A 173 -8.28 11.61 -29.98
C GLN A 173 -6.97 12.38 -29.86
N LEU A 174 -5.91 11.73 -29.42
CA LEU A 174 -4.60 12.34 -29.24
C LEU A 174 -3.83 12.50 -30.55
N GLY A 175 -4.12 11.67 -31.54
CA GLY A 175 -3.36 11.59 -32.81
C GLY A 175 -1.98 10.94 -32.64
N VAL A 176 -1.78 10.14 -31.61
CA VAL A 176 -0.55 9.43 -31.31
C VAL A 176 -0.86 8.10 -30.64
N GLY A 177 -0.01 7.10 -30.88
CA GLY A 177 -0.16 5.75 -30.36
C GLY A 177 -0.88 4.81 -31.33
N ARG A 178 -0.34 3.59 -31.48
CA ARG A 178 -0.94 2.48 -32.22
C ARG A 178 -0.82 1.21 -31.41
N ILE A 179 -1.87 0.43 -31.31
CA ILE A 179 -1.83 -0.88 -30.64
C ILE A 179 -1.04 -1.83 -31.53
N ALA A 180 0.08 -2.34 -31.04
CA ALA A 180 0.96 -3.26 -31.75
C ALA A 180 0.64 -4.72 -31.47
N THR A 181 0.37 -5.06 -30.21
CA THR A 181 -0.01 -6.42 -29.80
C THR A 181 -1.10 -6.40 -28.74
N VAL A 182 -1.88 -7.48 -28.70
CA VAL A 182 -2.86 -7.75 -27.62
C VAL A 182 -2.66 -9.18 -27.14
N MET A 183 -2.58 -9.41 -25.83
CA MET A 183 -2.40 -10.73 -25.23
C MET A 183 -2.90 -10.77 -23.79
N GLY A 184 -3.26 -11.92 -23.27
CA GLY A 184 -3.65 -12.10 -21.88
C GLY A 184 -2.46 -12.06 -20.93
N ARG A 185 -2.72 -11.63 -19.69
CA ARG A 185 -1.72 -11.58 -18.61
C ARG A 185 -1.12 -12.95 -18.27
N TYR A 186 -1.78 -14.05 -18.63
CA TYR A 186 -1.28 -15.40 -18.47
C TYR A 186 0.08 -15.61 -19.17
N TYR A 187 0.29 -14.94 -20.30
CA TYR A 187 1.53 -14.99 -21.08
C TYR A 187 2.52 -13.88 -20.66
N ALA A 188 2.07 -12.65 -20.61
CA ALA A 188 2.95 -11.49 -20.42
C ALA A 188 3.30 -11.19 -18.97
N MET A 189 2.59 -11.79 -18.00
CA MET A 189 2.72 -11.47 -16.59
C MET A 189 2.85 -12.74 -15.72
N ASP A 190 3.61 -13.73 -16.20
CA ASP A 190 3.99 -14.89 -15.38
C ASP A 190 4.89 -14.46 -14.20
N ARG A 191 4.93 -15.26 -13.13
CA ARG A 191 5.81 -15.08 -11.97
C ARG A 191 6.35 -16.39 -11.41
N ASP A 192 6.09 -17.51 -12.11
CA ASP A 192 6.41 -18.87 -11.68
C ASP A 192 7.45 -19.52 -12.58
N LYS A 193 8.19 -18.70 -13.37
CA LYS A 193 9.21 -19.13 -14.34
C LYS A 193 8.69 -20.09 -15.40
N ARG A 194 7.47 -19.87 -15.84
CA ARG A 194 6.86 -20.55 -16.99
C ARG A 194 7.36 -19.88 -18.28
N TRP A 195 8.62 -20.09 -18.57
CA TRP A 195 9.32 -19.40 -19.67
C TRP A 195 8.67 -19.60 -21.02
N GLU A 196 8.02 -20.75 -21.26
CA GLU A 196 7.24 -21.01 -22.46
C GLU A 196 6.10 -20.00 -22.69
N ARG A 197 5.51 -19.47 -21.60
CA ARG A 197 4.47 -18.44 -21.69
C ARG A 197 5.08 -17.07 -21.95
N VAL A 198 6.10 -16.73 -21.18
CA VAL A 198 6.83 -15.46 -21.31
C VAL A 198 7.43 -15.33 -22.71
N GLN A 199 7.94 -16.43 -23.27
CA GLN A 199 8.48 -16.46 -24.64
C GLN A 199 7.43 -16.12 -25.69
N MET A 200 6.21 -16.65 -25.58
CA MET A 200 5.14 -16.30 -26.53
C MET A 200 4.85 -14.80 -26.55
N ALA A 201 4.80 -14.18 -25.37
CA ALA A 201 4.63 -12.73 -25.24
C ALA A 201 5.82 -11.96 -25.81
N TYR A 202 7.04 -12.39 -25.51
CA TYR A 202 8.28 -11.83 -26.03
C TYR A 202 8.34 -11.91 -27.56
N ASP A 203 8.07 -13.09 -28.12
CA ASP A 203 8.14 -13.34 -29.56
C ASP A 203 7.13 -12.47 -30.33
N ALA A 204 5.93 -12.27 -29.78
CA ALA A 204 4.95 -11.36 -30.36
C ALA A 204 5.40 -9.90 -30.34
N MET A 205 6.00 -9.44 -29.25
CA MET A 205 6.45 -8.05 -29.10
C MET A 205 7.76 -7.74 -29.85
N VAL A 206 8.68 -8.71 -29.95
CA VAL A 206 10.02 -8.50 -30.52
C VAL A 206 10.12 -9.00 -31.96
N TYR A 207 9.57 -10.18 -32.26
CA TYR A 207 9.70 -10.79 -33.57
C TYR A 207 8.43 -10.68 -34.42
N GLY A 208 7.31 -10.19 -33.82
CA GLY A 208 6.02 -10.14 -34.53
C GLY A 208 5.44 -11.54 -34.78
N GLU A 209 5.80 -12.52 -33.96
CA GLU A 209 5.33 -13.89 -34.05
C GLU A 209 4.08 -14.11 -33.18
N GLY A 210 3.01 -14.67 -33.76
CA GLY A 210 1.76 -14.92 -33.06
C GLY A 210 0.58 -14.98 -34.03
N HIS A 211 -0.62 -14.90 -33.48
CA HIS A 211 -1.80 -14.68 -34.33
C HIS A 211 -1.77 -13.27 -34.92
N HIS A 212 -2.42 -13.07 -36.07
CA HIS A 212 -2.44 -11.77 -36.74
C HIS A 212 -3.88 -11.28 -36.93
N ASN A 213 -4.10 -10.01 -36.63
CA ASN A 213 -5.33 -9.29 -36.91
C ASN A 213 -5.00 -7.80 -37.10
N SER A 214 -5.68 -7.10 -37.97
CA SER A 214 -5.48 -5.64 -38.15
C SER A 214 -6.38 -4.79 -37.24
N ASP A 215 -7.33 -5.40 -36.55
CA ASP A 215 -8.27 -4.73 -35.64
C ASP A 215 -8.14 -5.35 -34.23
N PRO A 216 -7.64 -4.60 -33.24
CA PRO A 216 -7.42 -5.12 -31.90
C PRO A 216 -8.70 -5.49 -31.17
N VAL A 217 -9.81 -4.76 -31.42
CA VAL A 217 -11.12 -5.04 -30.81
C VAL A 217 -11.72 -6.31 -31.40
N ALA A 218 -11.60 -6.48 -32.72
CA ALA A 218 -12.05 -7.70 -33.37
C ALA A 218 -11.22 -8.92 -32.98
N ALA A 219 -9.92 -8.76 -32.72
CA ALA A 219 -9.05 -9.82 -32.19
C ALA A 219 -9.54 -10.36 -30.85
N VAL A 220 -9.84 -9.47 -29.89
CA VAL A 220 -10.40 -9.86 -28.59
C VAL A 220 -11.78 -10.47 -28.73
N ALA A 221 -12.64 -9.91 -29.59
CA ALA A 221 -13.98 -10.47 -29.84
C ALA A 221 -13.92 -11.89 -30.43
N ALA A 222 -12.96 -12.16 -31.31
CA ALA A 222 -12.74 -13.50 -31.86
C ALA A 222 -12.34 -14.51 -30.76
N SER A 223 -11.42 -14.13 -29.88
CA SER A 223 -11.03 -14.96 -28.74
C SER A 223 -12.22 -15.31 -27.85
N TYR A 224 -13.11 -14.34 -27.56
CA TYR A 224 -14.33 -14.60 -26.80
C TYR A 224 -15.30 -15.54 -27.51
N ALA A 225 -15.39 -15.46 -28.83
CA ALA A 225 -16.23 -16.37 -29.63
C ALA A 225 -15.72 -17.82 -29.54
N ASP A 226 -14.41 -18.01 -29.36
CA ASP A 226 -13.78 -19.31 -29.14
C ASP A 226 -13.78 -19.75 -27.66
N GLY A 227 -14.45 -18.99 -26.77
CA GLY A 227 -14.57 -19.29 -25.34
C GLY A 227 -13.34 -18.93 -24.52
N VAL A 228 -12.38 -18.17 -25.06
CA VAL A 228 -11.16 -17.74 -24.39
C VAL A 228 -11.33 -16.29 -23.91
N THR A 229 -11.28 -16.11 -22.57
CA THR A 229 -11.46 -14.80 -21.93
C THR A 229 -10.13 -14.06 -21.77
N ASP A 230 -10.18 -12.80 -21.31
CA ASP A 230 -9.08 -11.84 -21.25
C ASP A 230 -7.76 -12.41 -20.78
N GLU A 231 -7.76 -13.09 -19.63
CA GLU A 231 -6.53 -13.61 -19.02
C GLU A 231 -5.74 -14.53 -19.95
N PHE A 232 -6.44 -15.29 -20.78
CA PHE A 232 -5.89 -16.39 -21.59
C PHE A 232 -5.84 -16.09 -23.10
N VAL A 233 -6.13 -14.86 -23.53
CA VAL A 233 -6.00 -14.46 -24.94
C VAL A 233 -4.57 -14.70 -25.39
N GLU A 234 -4.40 -15.58 -26.39
CA GLU A 234 -3.10 -15.83 -26.99
C GLU A 234 -2.54 -14.58 -27.68
N PRO A 235 -1.20 -14.41 -27.75
CA PRO A 235 -0.61 -13.22 -28.37
C PRO A 235 -1.08 -13.00 -29.81
N VAL A 236 -1.64 -11.80 -30.07
CA VAL A 236 -2.08 -11.33 -31.38
C VAL A 236 -1.27 -10.10 -31.77
N VAL A 237 -0.62 -10.16 -32.90
CA VAL A 237 0.07 -9.04 -33.55
C VAL A 237 -0.95 -8.24 -34.37
N ILE A 238 -1.08 -6.95 -34.04
CA ILE A 238 -2.02 -6.02 -34.69
C ILE A 238 -1.30 -5.15 -35.72
N ASP A 239 -0.12 -4.61 -35.34
CA ASP A 239 0.70 -3.77 -36.21
C ASP A 239 2.14 -4.33 -36.22
N GLY A 240 2.51 -4.94 -37.34
CA GLY A 240 3.84 -5.53 -37.51
C GLY A 240 4.98 -4.52 -37.51
N ASP A 241 4.70 -3.24 -37.77
CA ASP A 241 5.70 -2.16 -37.65
C ASP A 241 6.02 -1.81 -36.21
N GLY A 242 5.21 -2.29 -35.26
CA GLY A 242 5.33 -2.03 -33.84
C GLY A 242 6.18 -3.05 -33.06
N THR A 243 7.07 -3.81 -33.71
CA THR A 243 8.01 -4.70 -33.03
C THR A 243 9.10 -3.90 -32.33
N ILE A 244 9.51 -4.39 -31.14
CA ILE A 244 10.57 -3.79 -30.34
C ILE A 244 11.93 -4.11 -31.00
N SER A 245 12.75 -3.09 -31.18
CA SER A 245 14.04 -3.21 -31.87
C SER A 245 15.17 -2.52 -31.11
N ASP A 246 16.38 -2.69 -31.61
CA ASP A 246 17.60 -2.09 -31.08
C ASP A 246 17.46 -0.55 -30.93
N ASN A 247 17.86 -0.05 -29.75
CA ASN A 247 17.79 1.35 -29.35
C ASN A 247 16.38 1.97 -29.21
N ASP A 248 15.31 1.19 -29.29
CA ASP A 248 13.99 1.67 -28.91
C ASP A 248 13.90 1.96 -27.40
N SER A 249 12.95 2.79 -27.04
CA SER A 249 12.64 3.05 -25.62
C SER A 249 11.37 2.29 -25.21
N ILE A 250 11.39 1.77 -24.00
CA ILE A 250 10.28 0.98 -23.46
C ILE A 250 9.88 1.58 -22.11
N ILE A 251 8.58 1.74 -21.87
CA ILE A 251 8.02 2.08 -20.57
C ILE A 251 7.02 1.01 -20.18
N PHE A 252 7.33 0.23 -19.13
CA PHE A 252 6.41 -0.71 -18.53
C PHE A 252 5.62 -0.01 -17.43
N PHE A 253 4.35 0.29 -17.66
CA PHE A 253 3.55 1.14 -16.77
C PHE A 253 2.92 0.39 -15.58
N ASN A 254 3.17 -0.90 -15.38
CA ASN A 254 2.81 -1.60 -14.16
C ASN A 254 3.64 -1.10 -12.98
N TYR A 255 2.99 -0.77 -11.86
CA TYR A 255 3.68 -0.37 -10.64
C TYR A 255 3.90 -1.53 -9.64
N ARG A 256 3.13 -2.61 -9.72
CA ARG A 256 3.33 -3.80 -8.89
C ARG A 256 4.39 -4.73 -9.50
N PRO A 257 5.48 -5.06 -8.73
CA PRO A 257 6.66 -5.69 -9.31
C PRO A 257 6.57 -7.20 -9.56
N ASP A 258 5.76 -7.95 -8.78
CA ASP A 258 5.82 -9.41 -8.72
C ASP A 258 5.65 -10.11 -10.08
N ARG A 259 4.77 -9.58 -10.94
CA ARG A 259 4.50 -10.12 -12.29
C ARG A 259 5.15 -9.30 -13.41
N ALA A 260 5.98 -8.31 -13.08
CA ALA A 260 6.70 -7.53 -14.07
C ALA A 260 8.14 -8.02 -14.29
N ARG A 261 8.70 -8.78 -13.35
CA ARG A 261 10.11 -9.16 -13.32
C ARG A 261 10.52 -10.01 -14.50
N GLU A 262 9.75 -11.04 -14.85
CA GLU A 262 10.18 -12.06 -15.82
C GLU A 262 10.28 -11.50 -17.24
N ILE A 263 9.23 -10.87 -17.74
CA ILE A 263 9.26 -10.27 -19.08
C ILE A 263 10.28 -9.11 -19.17
N THR A 264 10.47 -8.34 -18.08
CA THR A 264 11.50 -7.31 -18.03
C THR A 264 12.89 -7.92 -18.18
N ARG A 265 13.24 -8.95 -17.39
CA ARG A 265 14.52 -9.65 -17.49
C ARG A 265 14.75 -10.24 -18.89
N ALA A 266 13.72 -10.79 -19.50
CA ALA A 266 13.83 -11.31 -20.87
C ALA A 266 14.28 -10.25 -21.89
N ILE A 267 14.00 -8.97 -21.65
CA ILE A 267 14.42 -7.88 -22.54
C ILE A 267 15.76 -7.28 -22.10
N VAL A 268 15.93 -6.94 -20.80
CA VAL A 268 17.03 -6.09 -20.35
C VAL A 268 18.28 -6.82 -19.88
N ASP A 269 18.17 -8.11 -19.53
CA ASP A 269 19.26 -8.85 -18.90
C ASP A 269 20.10 -9.57 -19.98
N PRO A 270 21.36 -9.18 -20.22
CA PRO A 270 22.21 -9.84 -21.22
C PRO A 270 22.48 -11.31 -20.88
N ASP A 271 22.44 -11.68 -19.58
CA ASP A 271 22.69 -13.03 -19.08
C ASP A 271 21.40 -13.86 -18.90
N PHE A 272 20.27 -13.39 -19.46
CA PHE A 272 18.99 -14.09 -19.38
C PHE A 272 19.08 -15.49 -20.05
N ASP A 273 18.64 -16.52 -19.32
CA ASP A 273 18.73 -17.92 -19.68
C ASP A 273 17.37 -18.66 -19.75
N GLY A 274 16.25 -17.96 -19.58
CA GLY A 274 14.92 -18.57 -19.55
C GLY A 274 14.49 -19.18 -20.89
N PHE A 275 14.87 -18.55 -22.01
CA PHE A 275 14.72 -19.05 -23.39
C PHE A 275 15.76 -18.42 -24.30
N GLN A 276 15.94 -18.98 -25.50
CA GLN A 276 16.95 -18.51 -26.44
C GLN A 276 16.46 -17.22 -27.13
N ARG A 277 17.25 -16.15 -27.05
CA ARG A 277 16.99 -14.88 -27.74
C ARG A 277 18.31 -14.14 -27.99
N GLU A 278 18.33 -13.17 -28.88
CA GLU A 278 19.43 -12.23 -29.02
C GLU A 278 19.20 -11.02 -28.12
N PHE A 279 20.25 -10.63 -27.39
CA PHE A 279 20.21 -9.38 -26.61
C PHE A 279 20.37 -8.17 -27.52
N PHE A 280 19.57 -7.15 -27.28
CA PHE A 280 19.69 -5.85 -27.91
C PHE A 280 19.47 -4.73 -26.90
N PRO A 281 20.24 -3.62 -26.97
CA PRO A 281 20.11 -2.53 -26.02
C PRO A 281 18.85 -1.71 -26.26
N THR A 282 18.20 -1.30 -25.16
CA THR A 282 17.03 -0.43 -25.15
C THR A 282 17.17 0.61 -24.02
N THR A 283 16.43 1.71 -24.12
CA THR A 283 16.20 2.57 -22.96
C THR A 283 14.94 2.09 -22.24
N TYR A 284 15.14 1.30 -21.18
CA TYR A 284 14.03 0.64 -20.49
C TYR A 284 13.67 1.32 -19.19
N VAL A 285 12.39 1.63 -19.00
CA VAL A 285 11.84 2.24 -17.78
C VAL A 285 10.88 1.27 -17.09
N CYS A 286 11.26 0.84 -15.89
CA CYS A 286 10.36 0.22 -14.93
C CYS A 286 9.54 1.32 -14.23
N ASN A 287 8.24 1.13 -14.14
CA ASN A 287 7.40 2.13 -13.45
C ASN A 287 7.80 2.28 -11.98
N THR A 288 8.03 1.17 -11.28
CA THR A 288 8.60 1.11 -9.93
C THR A 288 9.86 0.23 -9.92
N GLU A 289 10.55 0.14 -8.80
CA GLU A 289 11.68 -0.79 -8.67
C GLU A 289 11.16 -2.24 -8.63
N TYR A 290 11.30 -2.96 -9.75
CA TYR A 290 10.86 -4.35 -9.83
C TYR A 290 11.82 -5.32 -9.12
N ASP A 291 13.11 -5.06 -9.22
CA ASP A 291 14.18 -5.82 -8.59
C ASP A 291 15.47 -4.98 -8.62
N ALA A 292 16.06 -4.77 -7.45
CA ALA A 292 17.28 -3.97 -7.31
C ALA A 292 18.50 -4.55 -8.05
N SER A 293 18.49 -5.84 -8.37
CA SER A 293 19.56 -6.51 -9.14
C SER A 293 19.36 -6.46 -10.67
N MET A 294 18.29 -5.83 -11.16
CA MET A 294 17.95 -5.81 -12.57
C MET A 294 18.86 -4.83 -13.33
N PRO A 295 19.60 -5.30 -14.35
CA PRO A 295 20.49 -4.43 -15.10
C PRO A 295 19.73 -3.58 -16.14
N ASN A 296 20.36 -2.56 -16.66
CA ASN A 296 19.93 -1.77 -17.84
C ASN A 296 18.51 -1.16 -17.73
N VAL A 297 18.09 -0.78 -16.52
CA VAL A 297 16.79 -0.17 -16.28
C VAL A 297 16.89 1.19 -15.62
N LEU A 298 15.92 2.05 -15.95
CA LEU A 298 15.60 3.26 -15.19
C LEU A 298 14.34 2.97 -14.36
N VAL A 299 14.19 3.66 -13.23
CA VAL A 299 13.01 3.54 -12.35
C VAL A 299 12.30 4.89 -12.31
N ALA A 300 11.03 4.93 -12.74
CA ALA A 300 10.27 6.16 -12.78
C ALA A 300 9.80 6.60 -11.38
N TRP A 301 9.33 5.68 -10.57
CA TRP A 301 8.81 5.91 -9.22
C TRP A 301 9.57 5.06 -8.20
N PRO A 302 10.79 5.44 -7.82
CA PRO A 302 11.54 4.72 -6.80
C PRO A 302 10.81 4.76 -5.45
N ARG A 303 11.10 3.79 -4.59
CA ARG A 303 10.57 3.78 -3.22
C ARG A 303 10.99 5.06 -2.51
N ILE A 304 10.04 5.73 -1.88
CA ILE A 304 10.32 6.88 -1.04
C ILE A 304 10.65 6.38 0.36
N ALA A 305 11.88 6.58 0.79
CA ALA A 305 12.23 6.34 2.19
C ALA A 305 11.49 7.35 3.09
N VAL A 306 10.86 6.87 4.14
CA VAL A 306 10.23 7.73 5.16
C VAL A 306 11.33 8.28 6.07
N LYS A 307 12.00 9.36 5.62
CA LYS A 307 13.04 10.04 6.41
C LYS A 307 12.42 10.84 7.55
N ASN A 308 13.16 10.95 8.65
CA ASN A 308 12.73 11.69 9.84
C ASN A 308 11.33 11.29 10.34
N GLY A 309 10.98 9.98 10.22
CA GLY A 309 9.83 9.43 10.95
C GLY A 309 10.05 9.53 12.45
N LEU A 310 9.00 9.35 13.24
CA LEU A 310 9.05 9.56 14.70
C LEU A 310 10.21 8.80 15.38
N GLY A 311 10.43 7.52 15.02
CA GLY A 311 11.49 6.70 15.61
C GLY A 311 12.89 7.24 15.30
N GLU A 312 13.16 7.60 14.05
CA GLU A 312 14.42 8.17 13.60
C GLU A 312 14.66 9.54 14.27
N TYR A 313 13.64 10.38 14.27
CA TYR A 313 13.72 11.73 14.84
C TYR A 313 14.00 11.72 16.34
N LEU A 314 13.26 10.92 17.13
CA LEU A 314 13.50 10.74 18.57
C LEU A 314 14.93 10.24 18.85
N SER A 315 15.39 9.27 18.06
CA SER A 315 16.77 8.75 18.15
C SER A 315 17.82 9.83 17.88
N SER A 316 17.60 10.67 16.88
CA SER A 316 18.53 11.79 16.56
C SER A 316 18.65 12.80 17.70
N MET A 317 17.63 12.91 18.54
CA MET A 317 17.60 13.75 19.73
C MET A 317 18.15 13.05 21.00
N GLY A 318 18.63 11.80 20.87
CA GLY A 318 19.14 11.00 21.99
C GLY A 318 18.06 10.50 22.94
N MET A 319 16.81 10.47 22.51
CA MET A 319 15.68 9.99 23.30
C MET A 319 15.57 8.47 23.24
N THR A 320 15.00 7.88 24.29
CA THR A 320 14.76 6.43 24.38
C THR A 320 13.33 6.10 24.06
N GLN A 321 13.13 5.00 23.34
CA GLN A 321 11.81 4.56 22.90
C GLN A 321 11.66 3.05 23.03
N LEU A 322 10.45 2.60 23.33
CA LEU A 322 10.07 1.19 23.39
C LEU A 322 9.06 0.86 22.28
N ARG A 323 9.27 -0.28 21.61
CA ARG A 323 8.30 -0.91 20.70
C ARG A 323 7.88 -2.24 21.33
N ILE A 324 6.59 -2.45 21.51
CA ILE A 324 6.07 -3.67 22.12
C ILE A 324 4.78 -4.13 21.46
N ALA A 325 4.76 -5.40 21.08
CA ALA A 325 3.59 -6.10 20.55
C ALA A 325 3.80 -7.61 20.64
N GLU A 326 2.73 -8.36 20.40
CA GLU A 326 2.82 -9.80 20.14
C GLU A 326 3.21 -10.08 18.68
N THR A 327 3.57 -11.36 18.36
CA THR A 327 4.16 -11.78 17.09
C THR A 327 3.43 -11.22 15.86
N GLU A 328 2.10 -11.28 15.83
CA GLU A 328 1.28 -10.87 14.69
C GLU A 328 1.43 -9.37 14.35
N LYS A 329 1.72 -8.54 15.33
CA LYS A 329 1.82 -7.09 15.16
C LYS A 329 3.20 -6.50 15.48
N TYR A 330 4.18 -7.35 15.73
CA TYR A 330 5.54 -6.89 16.03
C TYR A 330 6.18 -6.12 14.85
N ALA A 331 6.03 -6.62 13.63
CA ALA A 331 6.53 -5.93 12.45
C ALA A 331 5.84 -4.57 12.24
N HIS A 332 4.58 -4.43 12.68
CA HIS A 332 3.82 -3.20 12.53
C HIS A 332 4.37 -2.08 13.43
N VAL A 333 4.69 -2.37 14.69
CA VAL A 333 5.29 -1.37 15.61
C VAL A 333 6.79 -1.18 15.39
N THR A 334 7.45 -1.97 14.54
CA THR A 334 8.90 -1.88 14.24
C THR A 334 9.14 -1.48 12.79
N PHE A 335 9.17 -2.44 11.88
CA PHE A 335 9.47 -2.24 10.46
C PHE A 335 8.57 -1.21 9.77
N PHE A 336 7.25 -1.41 9.84
CA PHE A 336 6.29 -0.50 9.19
C PHE A 336 6.24 0.87 9.86
N PHE A 337 6.25 0.92 11.18
CA PHE A 337 6.29 2.18 11.93
C PHE A 337 7.57 2.99 11.64
N ASN A 338 8.67 2.32 11.36
CA ASN A 338 9.93 2.93 10.95
C ASN A 338 10.02 3.16 9.43
N GLY A 339 8.89 3.15 8.71
CA GLY A 339 8.83 3.45 7.28
C GLY A 339 9.51 2.44 6.37
N GLY A 340 9.51 1.16 6.75
CA GLY A 340 10.13 0.06 6.00
C GLY A 340 11.62 -0.14 6.34
N VAL A 341 12.09 0.41 7.46
CA VAL A 341 13.48 0.26 7.95
C VAL A 341 13.52 -0.83 9.02
N GLU A 342 14.21 -1.94 8.75
CA GLU A 342 14.36 -3.05 9.71
C GLU A 342 15.32 -2.69 10.85
N LYS A 343 16.27 -1.80 10.58
CA LYS A 343 17.30 -1.40 11.54
C LYS A 343 16.68 -0.77 12.78
N GLN A 344 17.07 -1.26 13.96
CA GLN A 344 16.79 -0.65 15.25
C GLN A 344 17.56 0.66 15.40
N TYR A 345 16.87 1.74 15.75
CA TYR A 345 17.52 3.04 15.97
C TYR A 345 18.23 3.08 17.34
N PRO A 346 19.31 3.88 17.48
CA PRO A 346 19.91 4.12 18.80
C PRO A 346 18.87 4.60 19.82
N GLY A 347 18.82 3.97 21.00
CA GLY A 347 17.82 4.27 22.03
C GLY A 347 16.44 3.63 21.82
N GLU A 348 16.26 2.81 20.78
CA GLU A 348 15.04 2.03 20.53
C GLU A 348 15.21 0.62 21.13
N ASP A 349 14.38 0.26 22.08
CA ASP A 349 14.23 -1.09 22.60
C ASP A 349 13.00 -1.76 21.97
N ARG A 350 13.08 -3.08 21.78
CA ARG A 350 12.00 -3.88 21.19
C ARG A 350 11.66 -5.06 22.10
N VAL A 351 10.37 -5.23 22.37
CA VAL A 351 9.84 -6.37 23.14
C VAL A 351 8.84 -7.12 22.29
N LEU A 352 9.19 -8.35 21.95
CA LEU A 352 8.32 -9.30 21.27
C LEU A 352 7.71 -10.27 22.29
N VAL A 353 6.39 -10.39 22.29
CA VAL A 353 5.66 -11.43 23.02
C VAL A 353 5.15 -12.46 22.01
N PRO A 354 5.42 -13.76 22.20
CA PRO A 354 4.90 -14.77 21.28
C PRO A 354 3.37 -14.80 21.28
N SER A 355 2.75 -14.79 20.10
CA SER A 355 1.32 -15.06 19.97
C SER A 355 0.98 -16.51 20.30
N PRO A 356 -0.23 -16.82 20.78
CA PRO A 356 -0.61 -18.19 21.13
C PRO A 356 -0.63 -19.10 19.89
N LYS A 357 -0.22 -20.36 20.07
CA LYS A 357 -0.15 -21.37 19.03
C LYS A 357 -1.49 -22.07 18.86
N VAL A 358 -2.49 -21.35 18.37
CA VAL A 358 -3.83 -21.87 18.06
C VAL A 358 -4.06 -21.85 16.55
N ALA A 359 -5.02 -22.64 16.06
CA ALA A 359 -5.33 -22.70 14.63
C ALA A 359 -5.93 -21.37 14.11
N THR A 360 -6.85 -20.80 14.91
CA THR A 360 -7.49 -19.50 14.67
C THR A 360 -7.68 -18.79 16.00
N TYR A 361 -7.67 -17.46 16.01
CA TYR A 361 -7.66 -16.69 17.26
C TYR A 361 -9.02 -16.57 17.96
N ASP A 362 -10.11 -16.98 17.32
CA ASP A 362 -11.40 -17.18 18.01
C ASP A 362 -11.35 -18.26 19.09
N LEU A 363 -10.41 -19.21 19.01
CA LEU A 363 -10.19 -20.23 20.04
C LEU A 363 -9.50 -19.68 21.30
N GLN A 364 -8.82 -18.55 21.19
CA GLN A 364 -8.16 -17.83 22.31
C GLN A 364 -8.20 -16.31 22.05
N PRO A 365 -9.37 -15.65 22.23
CA PRO A 365 -9.54 -14.22 21.89
C PRO A 365 -8.68 -13.27 22.69
N GLU A 366 -8.25 -13.67 23.89
CA GLU A 366 -7.32 -12.91 24.71
C GLU A 366 -5.94 -12.80 24.06
N MET A 367 -5.61 -13.72 23.15
CA MET A 367 -4.30 -13.84 22.54
C MET A 367 -3.17 -13.72 23.59
N SER A 368 -2.20 -12.85 23.38
CA SER A 368 -1.15 -12.57 24.36
C SER A 368 -1.28 -11.19 25.01
N ALA A 369 -2.46 -10.54 24.92
CA ALA A 369 -2.66 -9.16 25.37
C ALA A 369 -2.30 -8.94 26.83
N PHE A 370 -2.63 -9.86 27.74
CA PHE A 370 -2.29 -9.72 29.17
C PHE A 370 -0.76 -9.74 29.39
N GLU A 371 -0.02 -10.61 28.72
CA GLU A 371 1.44 -10.64 28.85
C GLU A 371 2.09 -9.39 28.23
N VAL A 372 1.59 -8.93 27.08
CA VAL A 372 2.01 -7.66 26.45
C VAL A 372 1.76 -6.50 27.41
N CYS A 373 0.56 -6.44 28.02
CA CYS A 373 0.18 -5.43 28.98
C CYS A 373 1.10 -5.42 30.21
N ASP A 374 1.31 -6.57 30.86
CA ASP A 374 2.11 -6.66 32.08
C ASP A 374 3.57 -6.26 31.83
N LYS A 375 4.17 -6.70 30.69
CA LYS A 375 5.50 -6.27 30.27
C LYS A 375 5.56 -4.78 29.94
N CYS A 376 4.51 -4.22 29.32
CA CYS A 376 4.45 -2.80 29.03
C CYS A 376 4.40 -1.98 30.32
N VAL A 377 3.57 -2.35 31.29
CA VAL A 377 3.48 -1.71 32.61
C VAL A 377 4.82 -1.76 33.31
N GLU A 378 5.51 -2.91 33.36
CA GLU A 378 6.85 -3.04 33.92
C GLU A 378 7.82 -2.03 33.30
N ARG A 379 7.80 -1.88 31.98
CA ARG A 379 8.66 -0.97 31.22
C ARG A 379 8.31 0.50 31.47
N ILE A 380 7.04 0.84 31.61
CA ILE A 380 6.58 2.18 32.02
C ILE A 380 7.11 2.53 33.41
N GLU A 381 6.88 1.65 34.38
CA GLU A 381 7.27 1.86 35.78
C GLU A 381 8.80 1.88 35.98
N SER A 382 9.57 1.31 35.04
CA SER A 382 11.03 1.40 35.05
C SER A 382 11.57 2.84 34.90
N GLY A 383 10.78 3.75 34.30
CA GLY A 383 11.18 5.13 34.02
C GLY A 383 12.34 5.25 33.02
N ALA A 384 12.52 4.24 32.17
CA ALA A 384 13.63 4.17 31.21
C ALA A 384 13.34 4.85 29.86
N TYR A 385 12.07 5.06 29.51
CA TYR A 385 11.65 5.46 28.17
C TYR A 385 10.98 6.83 28.15
N ASP A 386 11.28 7.61 27.09
CA ASP A 386 10.60 8.86 26.77
C ASP A 386 9.32 8.60 25.99
N VAL A 387 9.33 7.61 25.07
CA VAL A 387 8.18 7.25 24.24
C VAL A 387 8.00 5.73 24.24
N ILE A 388 6.75 5.29 24.31
CA ILE A 388 6.38 3.87 24.22
C ILE A 388 5.30 3.71 23.16
N ILE A 389 5.51 2.79 22.21
CA ILE A 389 4.57 2.42 21.17
C ILE A 389 4.14 0.98 21.39
N LEU A 390 2.87 0.80 21.69
CA LEU A 390 2.24 -0.47 22.02
C LEU A 390 1.13 -0.79 21.04
N ASN A 391 1.05 -2.04 20.59
CA ASN A 391 -0.07 -2.55 19.81
C ASN A 391 -0.70 -3.76 20.50
N PHE A 392 -2.03 -3.75 20.60
CA PHE A 392 -2.87 -4.90 20.97
C PHE A 392 -3.53 -5.45 19.70
N ALA A 393 -3.19 -6.67 19.32
CA ALA A 393 -3.57 -7.31 18.06
C ALA A 393 -5.03 -7.79 18.00
N ASN A 394 -5.71 -7.87 19.14
CA ASN A 394 -6.88 -8.71 19.36
C ASN A 394 -8.07 -8.37 18.47
N CYS A 395 -8.48 -7.09 18.36
CA CYS A 395 -9.70 -6.73 17.64
C CYS A 395 -9.58 -7.03 16.14
N ASP A 396 -8.37 -6.88 15.56
CA ASP A 396 -8.10 -7.22 14.18
C ASP A 396 -8.00 -8.73 13.96
N MET A 397 -7.09 -9.39 14.67
CA MET A 397 -6.80 -10.80 14.44
C MET A 397 -7.98 -11.72 14.75
N VAL A 398 -8.76 -11.40 15.77
CA VAL A 398 -10.00 -12.14 16.09
C VAL A 398 -11.13 -11.70 15.16
N GLY A 399 -11.22 -10.43 14.79
CA GLY A 399 -12.18 -9.91 13.79
C GLY A 399 -12.10 -10.66 12.47
N HIS A 400 -10.89 -10.95 11.99
CA HIS A 400 -10.67 -11.73 10.78
C HIS A 400 -11.25 -13.15 10.81
N THR A 401 -11.58 -13.70 11.98
CA THR A 401 -12.23 -15.02 12.07
C THR A 401 -13.73 -14.97 11.76
N GLY A 402 -14.35 -13.79 11.80
CA GLY A 402 -15.79 -13.61 11.61
C GLY A 402 -16.66 -14.14 12.76
N VAL A 403 -16.07 -14.50 13.91
CA VAL A 403 -16.77 -15.04 15.08
C VAL A 403 -17.08 -13.90 16.05
N LEU A 404 -18.34 -13.41 16.05
CA LEU A 404 -18.76 -12.23 16.80
C LEU A 404 -18.50 -12.34 18.31
N GLU A 405 -18.86 -13.47 18.96
CA GLU A 405 -18.66 -13.66 20.40
C GLU A 405 -17.19 -13.62 20.79
N ALA A 406 -16.30 -14.13 19.92
CA ALA A 406 -14.87 -14.08 20.14
C ALA A 406 -14.35 -12.64 19.96
N ALA A 407 -14.84 -11.90 18.96
CA ALA A 407 -14.48 -10.49 18.78
C ALA A 407 -14.92 -9.61 19.96
N VAL A 408 -16.12 -9.83 20.50
CA VAL A 408 -16.59 -9.18 21.75
C VAL A 408 -15.62 -9.44 22.90
N LYS A 409 -15.20 -10.70 23.08
CA LYS A 409 -14.24 -11.06 24.13
C LYS A 409 -12.86 -10.43 23.92
N ALA A 410 -12.42 -10.31 22.67
CA ALA A 410 -11.18 -9.64 22.29
C ALA A 410 -11.22 -8.14 22.69
N VAL A 411 -12.32 -7.46 22.37
CA VAL A 411 -12.54 -6.04 22.77
C VAL A 411 -12.53 -5.87 24.29
N GLU A 412 -13.23 -6.72 25.05
CA GLU A 412 -13.25 -6.67 26.52
C GLU A 412 -11.86 -6.89 27.13
N THR A 413 -11.05 -7.75 26.49
CA THR A 413 -9.66 -8.00 26.91
C THR A 413 -8.79 -6.75 26.68
N VAL A 414 -8.91 -6.14 25.51
CA VAL A 414 -8.19 -4.91 25.18
C VAL A 414 -8.60 -3.76 26.10
N ASP A 415 -9.90 -3.59 26.39
CA ASP A 415 -10.39 -2.59 27.35
C ASP A 415 -9.68 -2.70 28.69
N THR A 416 -9.60 -3.91 29.25
CA THR A 416 -8.93 -4.19 30.51
C THR A 416 -7.45 -3.83 30.48
N CYS A 417 -6.75 -4.19 29.41
CA CYS A 417 -5.32 -3.96 29.24
C CYS A 417 -5.02 -2.46 29.03
N VAL A 418 -5.82 -1.77 28.22
CA VAL A 418 -5.72 -0.31 28.03
C VAL A 418 -5.77 0.42 29.37
N GLY A 419 -6.71 0.04 30.25
CA GLY A 419 -6.82 0.65 31.58
C GLY A 419 -5.55 0.56 32.40
N LYS A 420 -4.94 -0.62 32.46
CA LYS A 420 -3.69 -0.83 33.20
C LYS A 420 -2.53 0.01 32.65
N VAL A 421 -2.40 0.08 31.32
CA VAL A 421 -1.33 0.84 30.65
C VAL A 421 -1.53 2.34 30.81
N VAL A 422 -2.75 2.84 30.67
CA VAL A 422 -3.10 4.25 30.89
C VAL A 422 -2.82 4.64 32.35
N ASP A 423 -3.30 3.85 33.31
CA ASP A 423 -3.09 4.12 34.74
C ASP A 423 -1.59 4.14 35.11
N ALA A 424 -0.80 3.19 34.61
CA ALA A 424 0.65 3.16 34.83
C ALA A 424 1.34 4.41 34.26
N THR A 425 0.97 4.80 33.02
CA THR A 425 1.52 5.98 32.36
C THR A 425 1.22 7.26 33.14
N LEU A 426 -0.05 7.45 33.51
CA LEU A 426 -0.47 8.63 34.30
C LEU A 426 0.16 8.68 35.69
N LYS A 427 0.33 7.54 36.36
CA LYS A 427 1.02 7.42 37.67
C LYS A 427 2.48 7.88 37.60
N MET A 428 3.14 7.68 36.45
CA MET A 428 4.49 8.20 36.18
C MET A 428 4.51 9.69 35.76
N GLY A 429 3.35 10.37 35.80
CA GLY A 429 3.19 11.76 35.35
C GLY A 429 3.20 11.92 33.84
N GLY A 430 3.07 10.82 33.13
CA GLY A 430 3.12 10.76 31.64
C GLY A 430 1.80 11.10 30.98
N ILE A 431 1.81 11.01 29.66
CA ILE A 431 0.65 11.22 28.77
C ILE A 431 0.38 9.93 28.01
N ALA A 432 -0.87 9.45 28.02
CA ALA A 432 -1.28 8.30 27.25
C ALA A 432 -2.20 8.72 26.08
N MET A 433 -1.95 8.15 24.92
CA MET A 433 -2.78 8.29 23.72
C MET A 433 -3.32 6.92 23.34
N VAL A 434 -4.64 6.80 23.20
CA VAL A 434 -5.32 5.55 22.83
C VAL A 434 -5.96 5.74 21.47
N THR A 435 -5.64 4.88 20.53
CA THR A 435 -6.13 4.96 19.13
C THR A 435 -6.26 3.57 18.50
N ALA A 436 -6.63 3.53 17.24
CA ALA A 436 -6.52 2.36 16.37
C ALA A 436 -5.89 2.76 15.03
N ASP A 437 -5.51 1.79 14.24
CA ASP A 437 -4.87 1.98 12.93
C ASP A 437 -5.81 1.75 11.74
N HIS A 438 -6.90 1.02 11.94
CA HIS A 438 -8.04 0.81 11.03
C HIS A 438 -9.22 0.18 11.79
N GLY A 439 -10.37 0.04 11.12
CA GLY A 439 -11.53 -0.69 11.65
C GLY A 439 -11.58 -2.13 11.16
N ASN A 440 -12.20 -3.00 11.96
CA ASN A 440 -12.49 -4.40 11.69
C ASN A 440 -13.65 -4.90 12.58
N ALA A 441 -13.46 -4.91 13.92
CA ALA A 441 -14.36 -5.54 14.88
C ALA A 441 -15.72 -4.82 15.04
N GLU A 442 -15.88 -3.62 14.56
CA GLU A 442 -17.13 -2.85 14.62
C GLU A 442 -18.14 -3.21 13.53
N ASP A 443 -17.76 -4.09 12.58
CA ASP A 443 -18.64 -4.57 11.51
C ASP A 443 -18.31 -6.03 11.19
N MET A 444 -19.07 -6.97 11.80
CA MET A 444 -18.80 -8.40 11.79
C MET A 444 -19.72 -9.20 10.84
N LYS A 445 -20.64 -8.54 10.11
CA LYS A 445 -21.54 -9.18 9.16
C LYS A 445 -21.64 -8.44 7.85
N GLN A 446 -21.65 -9.19 6.76
CA GLN A 446 -21.98 -8.67 5.44
C GLN A 446 -23.49 -8.42 5.29
N PRO A 447 -23.93 -7.62 4.30
CA PRO A 447 -25.35 -7.35 4.06
C PRO A 447 -26.22 -8.60 3.81
N ASP A 448 -25.61 -9.70 3.37
CA ASP A 448 -26.28 -10.98 3.17
C ASP A 448 -26.33 -11.85 4.45
N GLY A 449 -25.80 -11.35 5.57
CA GLY A 449 -25.75 -12.04 6.86
C GLY A 449 -24.57 -13.00 7.04
N SER A 450 -23.71 -13.16 6.04
CA SER A 450 -22.48 -13.94 6.16
C SER A 450 -21.45 -13.21 7.03
N PRO A 451 -20.47 -13.91 7.64
CA PRO A 451 -19.41 -13.25 8.41
C PRO A 451 -18.61 -12.24 7.59
N MET A 452 -18.38 -11.05 8.15
CA MET A 452 -17.42 -10.10 7.64
C MET A 452 -16.05 -10.41 8.24
N THR A 453 -15.04 -10.55 7.40
CA THR A 453 -13.66 -10.85 7.81
C THR A 453 -12.66 -9.84 7.26
N ALA A 454 -13.15 -8.82 6.56
CA ALA A 454 -12.34 -7.75 6.00
C ALA A 454 -12.33 -6.52 6.92
N HIS A 455 -11.35 -5.63 6.69
CA HIS A 455 -11.32 -4.33 7.36
C HIS A 455 -12.47 -3.43 6.88
N THR A 456 -12.66 -2.31 7.56
CA THR A 456 -13.69 -1.32 7.23
C THR A 456 -13.06 0.01 6.82
N THR A 457 -13.90 0.93 6.33
CA THR A 457 -13.51 2.33 6.07
C THR A 457 -13.93 3.26 7.21
N ASN A 458 -14.40 2.71 8.33
CA ASN A 458 -14.86 3.49 9.47
C ASN A 458 -13.73 4.30 10.11
N LEU A 459 -14.11 5.40 10.79
CA LEU A 459 -13.18 6.19 11.56
C LEU A 459 -12.70 5.41 12.78
N VAL A 460 -11.52 5.78 13.28
CA VAL A 460 -10.96 5.22 14.51
C VAL A 460 -10.92 6.25 15.62
N PRO A 461 -10.94 5.85 16.90
CA PRO A 461 -10.88 6.78 18.02
C PRO A 461 -9.47 7.34 18.22
N PHE A 462 -9.39 8.53 18.83
CA PHE A 462 -8.18 9.06 19.44
C PHE A 462 -8.54 9.73 20.75
N ILE A 463 -7.95 9.23 21.87
CA ILE A 463 -8.18 9.73 23.23
C ILE A 463 -6.84 10.21 23.79
N LEU A 464 -6.79 11.40 24.37
CA LEU A 464 -5.59 12.00 24.96
C LEU A 464 -5.76 12.11 26.48
N CYS A 465 -5.09 11.21 27.20
CA CYS A 465 -5.13 11.14 28.67
C CYS A 465 -3.93 11.85 29.31
N GLY A 466 -4.17 12.68 30.31
CA GLY A 466 -3.11 13.38 31.06
C GLY A 466 -2.79 14.79 30.56
N ALA A 467 -3.45 15.25 29.51
CA ALA A 467 -3.38 16.64 29.04
C ALA A 467 -4.79 17.23 28.95
N GLY A 468 -4.98 18.42 29.56
CA GLY A 468 -6.25 19.15 29.49
C GLY A 468 -6.29 20.07 28.28
N THR A 469 -6.79 19.57 27.13
CA THR A 469 -6.86 20.34 25.90
C THR A 469 -8.04 19.88 25.05
N GLU A 470 -8.42 20.68 24.04
CA GLU A 470 -9.38 20.29 23.01
C GLU A 470 -8.66 19.64 21.83
N LEU A 471 -9.35 18.70 21.18
CA LEU A 471 -8.84 18.00 20.01
C LEU A 471 -9.70 18.26 18.77
N ARG A 472 -9.06 18.41 17.62
CA ARG A 472 -9.70 18.42 16.32
C ARG A 472 -9.74 17.02 15.69
N PRO A 473 -10.71 16.70 14.82
CA PRO A 473 -10.63 15.54 13.96
C PRO A 473 -9.39 15.58 13.05
N GLY A 474 -8.90 14.41 12.64
CA GLY A 474 -7.72 14.31 11.82
C GLY A 474 -7.58 12.97 11.10
N ARG A 475 -6.34 12.59 10.84
CA ARG A 475 -5.95 11.35 10.18
C ARG A 475 -4.77 10.71 10.92
N LEU A 476 -4.45 9.45 10.62
CA LEU A 476 -3.38 8.72 11.31
C LEU A 476 -2.01 9.43 11.26
N ALA A 477 -1.71 10.13 10.17
CA ALA A 477 -0.49 10.92 10.01
C ALA A 477 -0.34 12.08 11.03
N ASP A 478 -1.41 12.47 11.69
CA ASP A 478 -1.43 13.57 12.68
C ASP A 478 -0.95 13.10 14.08
N ILE A 479 -0.83 11.79 14.32
CA ILE A 479 -0.47 11.23 15.62
C ILE A 479 0.97 11.56 16.00
N ALA A 480 1.96 11.33 15.14
CA ALA A 480 3.37 11.65 15.45
C ALA A 480 3.59 13.14 15.74
N PRO A 481 3.06 14.09 14.92
CA PRO A 481 3.09 15.51 15.26
C PRO A 481 2.42 15.84 16.62
N THR A 482 1.36 15.11 16.98
CA THR A 482 0.70 15.29 18.31
C THR A 482 1.58 14.78 19.44
N ILE A 483 2.26 13.63 19.27
CA ILE A 483 3.26 13.13 20.24
C ILE A 483 4.35 14.17 20.45
N LEU A 484 4.93 14.71 19.36
CA LEU A 484 5.97 15.72 19.47
C LEU A 484 5.48 17.00 20.15
N ASP A 485 4.26 17.43 19.86
CA ASP A 485 3.66 18.65 20.44
C ASP A 485 3.46 18.51 21.97
N VAL A 486 2.92 17.38 22.47
CA VAL A 486 2.80 17.17 23.94
C VAL A 486 4.15 17.04 24.64
N MET A 487 5.18 16.62 23.93
CA MET A 487 6.56 16.56 24.43
C MET A 487 7.28 17.91 24.33
N GLY A 488 6.66 18.93 23.74
CA GLY A 488 7.28 20.25 23.53
C GLY A 488 8.41 20.24 22.51
N LEU A 489 8.37 19.29 21.56
CA LEU A 489 9.38 19.12 20.51
C LEU A 489 8.90 19.75 19.21
N ALA A 490 9.86 20.26 18.40
CA ALA A 490 9.55 20.74 17.08
C ALA A 490 9.21 19.56 16.14
N CYS A 491 8.26 19.75 15.23
CA CYS A 491 7.93 18.79 14.20
C CYS A 491 8.92 18.94 13.02
N PRO A 492 9.57 17.87 12.52
CA PRO A 492 10.45 17.95 11.36
C PRO A 492 9.68 18.32 10.10
N GLU A 493 10.34 19.01 9.16
CA GLU A 493 9.72 19.52 7.92
C GLU A 493 9.14 18.41 7.03
N GLU A 494 9.69 17.20 7.12
CA GLU A 494 9.22 16.07 6.34
C GLU A 494 7.88 15.52 6.81
N MET A 495 7.42 15.85 8.02
CA MET A 495 6.09 15.47 8.50
C MET A 495 5.05 16.48 7.99
N ASP A 496 4.09 16.03 7.17
CA ASP A 496 2.98 16.84 6.68
C ASP A 496 1.73 16.79 7.58
N GLY A 497 1.72 15.89 8.56
CA GLY A 497 0.70 15.81 9.59
C GLY A 497 0.69 17.05 10.48
N LYS A 498 -0.42 17.27 11.14
CA LYS A 498 -0.61 18.44 12.03
C LYS A 498 -1.05 17.96 13.41
N THR A 499 -0.59 18.60 14.45
CA THR A 499 -1.07 18.28 15.80
C THR A 499 -2.60 18.27 15.88
N LEU A 500 -3.16 17.30 16.57
CA LEU A 500 -4.60 17.21 16.86
C LEU A 500 -5.04 18.19 17.95
N ILE A 501 -4.09 18.78 18.67
CA ILE A 501 -4.37 19.74 19.75
C ILE A 501 -4.81 21.09 19.16
N VAL A 502 -5.94 21.57 19.64
CA VAL A 502 -6.44 22.92 19.34
C VAL A 502 -5.67 23.91 20.22
N LYS A 503 -5.00 24.87 19.54
CA LYS A 503 -4.22 25.95 20.20
C LYS A 503 -4.99 27.25 20.20
#